data_044f6dccbc0f1510d319d620f28c8a10
#
_entry.id   044f6dccbc0f1510d319d620f28c8a10
#
_cell.length_a   1.000
_cell.length_b   1.000
_cell.length_c   1.000
_cell.angle_alpha   90.00
_cell.angle_beta   90.00
_cell.angle_gamma   90.00
#
_symmetry.space_group_name_H-M   'P 1'
#
loop_
_entity.id
_entity.type
_entity.pdbx_description
1 polymer ?
#
loop_
_entity_poly.entity_id
_entity_poly.type
_entity_poly.pdbx_seq_one_letter_code
_entity_poly.pdbx_strand_id
1 'polypeptide(L)'
;MTDGEMSKVEIFTDGACKGNPGPGGWGAVIRMGAHEKELSGGETPTTNNRMEMTAAIQALNALTRPCAVTLYTDSKYVMDGLTKWVKGWQRNGWKTADKKPVKNAELWHALLAAVERHKIEWQWVKGHAGHPENERADKLASDAAMAAGRS
;
A
#
# COMPACT_ATOMS: atom_id res chain seq x y z
N MET A 1 -16.50 -8.18 -24.77
CA MET A 1 -16.42 -7.65 -23.41
C MET A 1 -17.24 -6.37 -23.33
N THR A 2 -18.12 -6.29 -22.37
CA THR A 2 -18.88 -5.07 -22.16
C THR A 2 -18.00 -4.02 -21.49
N ASP A 3 -18.27 -2.76 -21.76
CA ASP A 3 -17.45 -1.64 -21.27
C ASP A 3 -17.41 -1.54 -19.75
N GLY A 4 -18.36 -2.14 -19.06
CA GLY A 4 -18.39 -2.10 -17.61
C GLY A 4 -17.57 -3.18 -16.94
N GLU A 5 -17.02 -4.11 -17.69
CA GLU A 5 -16.31 -5.22 -17.10
C GLU A 5 -14.83 -4.90 -16.89
N MET A 6 -14.41 -4.98 -15.65
CA MET A 6 -13.00 -4.84 -15.28
C MET A 6 -12.49 -6.18 -14.82
N SER A 7 -11.20 -6.44 -15.07
CA SER A 7 -10.53 -7.61 -14.52
C SER A 7 -10.58 -7.57 -13.00
N LYS A 8 -10.88 -8.70 -12.40
CA LYS A 8 -10.91 -8.83 -10.94
C LYS A 8 -9.52 -9.19 -10.45
N VAL A 9 -9.02 -8.42 -9.50
CA VAL A 9 -7.67 -8.59 -8.96
C VAL A 9 -7.74 -8.56 -7.44
N GLU A 10 -7.01 -9.46 -6.80
CA GLU A 10 -6.81 -9.40 -5.36
C GLU A 10 -5.38 -8.96 -5.09
N ILE A 11 -5.19 -8.05 -4.15
CA ILE A 11 -3.87 -7.55 -3.76
C ILE A 11 -3.73 -7.68 -2.25
N PHE A 12 -2.59 -8.23 -1.82
CA PHE A 12 -2.26 -8.40 -0.41
C PHE A 12 -0.95 -7.64 -0.16
N THR A 13 -0.96 -6.71 0.77
CA THR A 13 0.19 -5.82 0.99
C THR A 13 0.64 -5.86 2.43
N ASP A 14 1.92 -5.59 2.64
CA ASP A 14 2.48 -5.42 3.97
C ASP A 14 3.72 -4.54 3.93
N GLY A 15 4.06 -3.96 5.08
CA GLY A 15 5.26 -3.17 5.25
C GLY A 15 5.97 -3.57 6.54
N ALA A 16 7.27 -3.45 6.56
CA ALA A 16 8.10 -3.77 7.71
C ALA A 16 9.19 -2.72 7.86
N CYS A 17 9.58 -2.44 9.09
CA CYS A 17 10.67 -1.50 9.34
C CYS A 17 11.47 -1.96 10.56
N LYS A 18 12.79 -1.99 10.42
CA LYS A 18 13.70 -2.37 11.50
C LYS A 18 14.12 -1.10 12.24
N GLY A 19 13.39 -0.77 13.29
CA GLY A 19 13.44 0.55 13.91
C GLY A 19 12.52 1.50 13.16
N ASN A 20 12.14 2.61 13.77
CA ASN A 20 11.16 3.50 13.17
C ASN A 20 11.53 4.95 13.51
N PRO A 21 12.40 5.61 12.71
CA PRO A 21 12.85 5.22 11.38
C PRO A 21 13.99 4.21 11.37
N GLY A 22 14.18 3.59 10.22
CA GLY A 22 15.27 2.63 10.01
C GLY A 22 15.13 1.96 8.65
N PRO A 23 15.88 0.88 8.39
CA PRO A 23 15.72 0.13 7.15
C PRO A 23 14.33 -0.50 7.10
N GLY A 24 13.65 -0.33 5.99
CA GLY A 24 12.31 -0.89 5.82
C GLY A 24 12.14 -1.58 4.49
N GLY A 25 11.09 -2.38 4.41
CA GLY A 25 10.72 -3.09 3.20
C GLY A 25 9.23 -3.17 3.04
N TRP A 26 8.79 -3.41 1.83
CA TRP A 26 7.39 -3.61 1.51
C TRP A 26 7.25 -4.85 0.64
N GLY A 27 6.09 -5.47 0.72
CA GLY A 27 5.78 -6.63 -0.09
C GLY A 27 4.35 -6.59 -0.56
N ALA A 28 4.10 -7.16 -1.74
CA ALA A 28 2.76 -7.26 -2.28
C ALA A 28 2.63 -8.56 -3.07
N VAL A 29 1.46 -9.20 -2.95
CA VAL A 29 1.08 -10.34 -3.76
C VAL A 29 -0.13 -9.91 -4.58
N ILE A 30 -0.04 -10.03 -5.88
CA ILE A 30 -1.12 -9.69 -6.80
C ILE A 30 -1.64 -10.98 -7.41
N ARG A 31 -2.94 -11.24 -7.25
CA ARG A 31 -3.56 -12.44 -7.80
C ARG A 31 -4.63 -12.06 -8.80
N MET A 32 -4.52 -12.62 -10.00
CA MET A 32 -5.48 -12.41 -11.07
C MET A 32 -5.82 -13.79 -11.65
N GLY A 33 -6.96 -14.34 -11.22
CA GLY A 33 -7.32 -15.71 -11.60
C GLY A 33 -6.29 -16.71 -11.09
N ALA A 34 -5.73 -17.50 -11.99
CA ALA A 34 -4.69 -18.48 -11.66
C ALA A 34 -3.28 -17.89 -11.65
N HIS A 35 -3.13 -16.61 -12.01
CA HIS A 35 -1.83 -15.96 -12.09
C HIS A 35 -1.55 -15.17 -10.83
N GLU A 36 -0.32 -15.32 -10.32
CA GLU A 36 0.12 -14.55 -9.16
C GLU A 36 1.44 -13.86 -9.46
N LYS A 37 1.62 -12.68 -8.90
CA LYS A 37 2.86 -11.94 -9.03
C LYS A 37 3.25 -11.40 -7.67
N GLU A 38 4.53 -11.49 -7.34
CA GLU A 38 5.06 -10.92 -6.10
C GLU A 38 5.89 -9.70 -6.42
N LEU A 39 5.74 -8.67 -5.61
CA LEU A 39 6.54 -7.45 -5.69
C LEU A 39 7.14 -7.17 -4.32
N SER A 40 8.33 -6.61 -4.29
CA SER A 40 8.94 -6.18 -3.03
C SER A 40 9.98 -5.11 -3.31
N GLY A 41 10.33 -4.39 -2.27
CA GLY A 41 11.37 -3.38 -2.34
C GLY A 41 11.72 -2.88 -0.96
N GLY A 42 12.82 -2.16 -0.85
CA GLY A 42 13.28 -1.62 0.42
C GLY A 42 13.73 -0.18 0.31
N GLU A 43 13.84 0.44 1.46
CA GLU A 43 14.24 1.84 1.59
C GLU A 43 14.90 2.03 2.94
N THR A 44 15.89 2.92 3.03
CA THR A 44 16.47 3.28 4.32
C THR A 44 17.02 4.71 4.27
N PRO A 45 16.75 5.58 5.25
CA PRO A 45 15.82 5.35 6.36
C PRO A 45 14.37 5.51 5.91
N THR A 46 13.48 4.80 6.57
CA THR A 46 12.05 4.91 6.29
C THR A 46 11.25 4.59 7.55
N THR A 47 9.92 4.49 7.41
CA THR A 47 9.04 4.16 8.51
C THR A 47 8.08 3.06 8.09
N ASN A 48 7.47 2.41 9.07
CA ASN A 48 6.49 1.37 8.77
C ASN A 48 5.32 1.92 7.94
N ASN A 49 4.82 3.11 8.29
CA ASN A 49 3.71 3.71 7.55
C ASN A 49 4.07 3.98 6.09
N ARG A 50 5.29 4.47 5.82
CA ARG A 50 5.74 4.68 4.44
C ARG A 50 5.78 3.38 3.66
N MET A 51 6.24 2.31 4.29
CA MET A 51 6.33 1.00 3.63
C MET A 51 4.95 0.43 3.33
N GLU A 52 4.00 0.59 4.24
CA GLU A 52 2.62 0.17 4.01
C GLU A 52 2.01 0.90 2.82
N MET A 53 2.20 2.21 2.74
CA MET A 53 1.71 3.01 1.63
C MET A 53 2.39 2.62 0.32
N THR A 54 3.70 2.43 0.36
CA THR A 54 4.48 2.09 -0.83
C THR A 54 4.05 0.75 -1.41
N ALA A 55 3.77 -0.23 -0.55
CA ALA A 55 3.27 -1.53 -1.02
C ALA A 55 1.98 -1.38 -1.83
N ALA A 56 1.02 -0.60 -1.32
CA ALA A 56 -0.24 -0.37 -2.02
C ALA A 56 -0.02 0.38 -3.33
N ILE A 57 0.80 1.44 -3.31
CA ILE A 57 1.09 2.24 -4.49
C ILE A 57 1.73 1.38 -5.59
N GLN A 58 2.76 0.63 -5.24
CA GLN A 58 3.49 -0.17 -6.22
C GLN A 58 2.62 -1.28 -6.79
N ALA A 59 1.82 -1.92 -5.96
CA ALA A 59 0.92 -2.98 -6.42
C ALA A 59 -0.12 -2.44 -7.41
N LEU A 60 -0.76 -1.32 -7.07
CA LEU A 60 -1.76 -0.73 -7.95
C LEU A 60 -1.14 -0.23 -9.26
N ASN A 61 0.06 0.35 -9.20
CA ASN A 61 0.74 0.83 -10.38
C ASN A 61 1.29 -0.28 -11.28
N ALA A 62 1.44 -1.49 -10.75
CA ALA A 62 1.84 -2.64 -11.55
C ALA A 62 0.73 -3.12 -12.49
N LEU A 63 -0.52 -2.72 -12.23
CA LEU A 63 -1.64 -3.09 -13.10
C LEU A 63 -1.65 -2.17 -14.32
N THR A 64 -1.67 -2.77 -15.49
CA THR A 64 -1.51 -2.03 -16.76
C THR A 64 -2.78 -1.42 -17.29
N ARG A 65 -3.92 -1.76 -16.67
CA ARG A 65 -5.23 -1.23 -17.08
C ARG A 65 -6.13 -1.10 -15.85
N PRO A 66 -7.23 -0.35 -15.94
CA PRO A 66 -8.15 -0.25 -14.82
C PRO A 66 -8.72 -1.62 -14.44
N CYS A 67 -8.73 -1.91 -13.14
CA CYS A 67 -9.18 -3.20 -12.62
C CYS A 67 -10.13 -3.00 -11.45
N ALA A 68 -10.96 -4.02 -11.20
CA ALA A 68 -11.74 -4.10 -9.97
C ALA A 68 -10.86 -4.82 -8.95
N VAL A 69 -10.37 -4.09 -7.97
CA VAL A 69 -9.35 -4.57 -7.02
C VAL A 69 -9.96 -4.75 -5.64
N THR A 70 -9.69 -5.90 -5.02
CA THR A 70 -9.90 -6.08 -3.58
C THR A 70 -8.52 -6.04 -2.96
N LEU A 71 -8.27 -5.04 -2.12
CA LEU A 71 -6.95 -4.84 -1.52
C LEU A 71 -7.01 -5.13 -0.03
N TYR A 72 -6.22 -6.10 0.40
CA TYR A 72 -6.14 -6.52 1.79
C TYR A 72 -4.92 -5.89 2.45
N THR A 73 -5.14 -5.19 3.54
CA THR A 73 -4.07 -4.55 4.31
C THR A 73 -4.45 -4.50 5.78
N ASP A 74 -3.46 -4.52 6.66
CA ASP A 74 -3.68 -4.32 8.09
C ASP A 74 -3.29 -2.91 8.54
N SER A 75 -2.94 -2.03 7.62
CA SER A 75 -2.49 -0.69 7.96
C SER A 75 -3.64 0.23 8.36
N LYS A 76 -3.76 0.48 9.65
CA LYS A 76 -4.72 1.43 10.16
C LYS A 76 -4.42 2.85 9.69
N TYR A 77 -3.15 3.18 9.53
CA TYR A 77 -2.74 4.48 9.04
C TYR A 77 -3.29 4.76 7.63
N VAL A 78 -3.17 3.79 6.72
CA VAL A 78 -3.72 3.91 5.38
C VAL A 78 -5.24 4.03 5.42
N MET A 79 -5.89 3.20 6.23
CA MET A 79 -7.34 3.24 6.38
C MET A 79 -7.82 4.60 6.87
N ASP A 80 -7.24 5.08 7.96
CA ASP A 80 -7.68 6.34 8.56
C ASP A 80 -7.39 7.52 7.62
N GLY A 81 -6.28 7.50 6.93
CA GLY A 81 -5.96 8.55 5.98
C GLY A 81 -6.97 8.64 4.85
N LEU A 82 -7.27 7.51 4.23
CA LEU A 82 -8.20 7.49 3.09
C LEU A 82 -9.64 7.80 3.50
N THR A 83 -10.05 7.39 4.70
CA THR A 83 -11.44 7.53 5.12
C THR A 83 -11.71 8.78 5.95
N LYS A 84 -10.69 9.34 6.61
CA LYS A 84 -10.90 10.43 7.56
C LYS A 84 -10.10 11.69 7.27
N TRP A 85 -8.86 11.59 6.79
CA TRP A 85 -7.94 12.73 6.77
C TRP A 85 -7.79 13.40 5.42
N VAL A 86 -7.79 12.63 4.34
CA VAL A 86 -7.44 13.13 3.00
C VAL A 86 -8.34 14.28 2.55
N LYS A 87 -9.64 14.17 2.77
CA LYS A 87 -10.57 15.23 2.35
C LYS A 87 -10.28 16.57 3.02
N GLY A 88 -9.95 16.51 4.30
CA GLY A 88 -9.57 17.72 5.05
C GLY A 88 -8.27 18.30 4.52
N TRP A 89 -7.29 17.47 4.26
CA TRP A 89 -6.00 17.91 3.71
C TRP A 89 -6.18 18.56 2.34
N GLN A 90 -7.01 17.97 1.49
CA GLN A 90 -7.28 18.54 0.16
C GLN A 90 -7.90 19.93 0.28
N ARG A 91 -8.80 20.14 1.23
CA ARG A 91 -9.39 21.46 1.46
C ARG A 91 -8.42 22.47 2.06
N ASN A 92 -7.45 21.98 2.83
CA ASN A 92 -6.51 22.85 3.54
C ASN A 92 -5.16 23.00 2.83
N GLY A 93 -5.07 22.62 1.55
CA GLY A 93 -3.84 22.77 0.79
C GLY A 93 -2.73 21.83 1.26
N TRP A 94 -3.10 20.66 1.78
CA TRP A 94 -2.16 19.63 2.27
C TRP A 94 -1.32 20.13 3.46
N LYS A 95 -1.97 20.89 4.32
CA LYS A 95 -1.36 21.34 5.57
C LYS A 95 -2.20 20.88 6.75
N THR A 96 -1.52 20.64 7.88
CA THR A 96 -2.19 20.28 9.12
C THR A 96 -2.87 21.53 9.72
N ALA A 97 -3.61 21.33 10.81
CA ALA A 97 -4.24 22.45 11.54
C ALA A 97 -3.22 23.49 11.97
N ASP A 98 -1.98 23.09 12.26
CA ASP A 98 -0.89 23.97 12.64
C ASP A 98 -0.19 24.60 11.44
N LYS A 99 -0.75 24.48 10.24
CA LYS A 99 -0.20 24.99 8.98
C LYS A 99 1.15 24.38 8.61
N LYS A 100 1.46 23.20 9.12
CA LYS A 100 2.66 22.45 8.75
C LYS A 100 2.34 21.49 7.60
N PRO A 101 3.32 21.16 6.74
CA PRO A 101 3.08 20.19 5.67
C PRO A 101 2.61 18.85 6.22
N VAL A 102 1.68 18.21 5.53
CA VAL A 102 1.21 16.87 5.89
C VAL A 102 2.36 15.87 5.74
N LYS A 103 2.54 15.02 6.74
CA LYS A 103 3.56 13.96 6.71
C LYS A 103 3.27 12.99 5.57
N ASN A 104 4.31 12.59 4.85
CA ASN A 104 4.19 11.65 3.73
C ASN A 104 3.28 12.15 2.60
N ALA A 105 3.15 13.47 2.44
CA ALA A 105 2.25 14.04 1.44
C ALA A 105 2.53 13.48 0.03
N GLU A 106 3.80 13.30 -0.33
CA GLU A 106 4.15 12.77 -1.65
C GLU A 106 3.59 11.35 -1.84
N LEU A 107 3.59 10.53 -0.79
CA LEU A 107 3.03 9.19 -0.86
C LEU A 107 1.50 9.22 -0.90
N TRP A 108 0.88 10.13 -0.15
CA TRP A 108 -0.58 10.28 -0.22
C TRP A 108 -1.03 10.70 -1.62
N HIS A 109 -0.31 11.62 -2.25
CA HIS A 109 -0.63 12.01 -3.63
C HIS A 109 -0.47 10.84 -4.59
N ALA A 110 0.60 10.07 -4.46
CA ALA A 110 0.83 8.90 -5.31
C ALA A 110 -0.23 7.82 -5.09
N LEU A 111 -0.63 7.60 -3.84
CA LEU A 111 -1.65 6.61 -3.51
C LEU A 111 -3.01 7.02 -4.10
N LEU A 112 -3.39 8.28 -3.94
CA LEU A 112 -4.66 8.78 -4.48
C LEU A 112 -4.70 8.66 -6.00
N ALA A 113 -3.60 8.99 -6.68
CA ALA A 113 -3.52 8.85 -8.13
C ALA A 113 -3.67 7.39 -8.56
N ALA A 114 -3.03 6.46 -7.84
CA ALA A 114 -3.15 5.04 -8.14
C ALA A 114 -4.57 4.53 -7.89
N VAL A 115 -5.20 4.97 -6.80
CA VAL A 115 -6.56 4.58 -6.45
C VAL A 115 -7.57 5.01 -7.52
N GLU A 116 -7.39 6.23 -8.07
CA GLU A 116 -8.32 6.75 -9.09
C GLU A 116 -8.34 5.91 -10.37
N ARG A 117 -7.25 5.21 -10.66
CA ARG A 117 -7.17 4.40 -11.88
C ARG A 117 -7.99 3.13 -11.81
N HIS A 118 -8.42 2.72 -10.62
CA HIS A 118 -9.07 1.43 -10.40
C HIS A 118 -10.33 1.58 -9.56
N LYS A 119 -11.14 0.54 -9.55
CA LYS A 119 -12.28 0.44 -8.63
C LYS A 119 -11.82 -0.45 -7.48
N ILE A 120 -11.63 0.13 -6.29
CA ILE A 120 -10.98 -0.57 -5.18
C ILE A 120 -11.96 -0.80 -4.04
N GLU A 121 -12.03 -2.05 -3.57
CA GLU A 121 -12.67 -2.41 -2.34
C GLU A 121 -11.56 -2.70 -1.33
N TRP A 122 -11.52 -1.93 -0.26
CA TRP A 122 -10.52 -2.11 0.79
C TRP A 122 -11.00 -3.12 1.81
N GLN A 123 -10.16 -4.10 2.11
CA GLN A 123 -10.45 -5.09 3.13
C GLN A 123 -9.40 -5.00 4.24
N TRP A 124 -9.87 -4.71 5.44
CA TRP A 124 -8.98 -4.62 6.59
C TRP A 124 -8.84 -5.99 7.20
N VAL A 125 -7.59 -6.47 7.25
CA VAL A 125 -7.29 -7.73 7.91
C VAL A 125 -6.66 -7.42 9.25
N LYS A 126 -7.00 -8.21 10.26
CA LYS A 126 -6.46 -8.02 11.58
C LYS A 126 -5.21 -8.86 11.71
N GLY A 127 -4.05 -8.21 11.62
CA GLY A 127 -2.78 -8.91 11.54
C GLY A 127 -2.74 -9.75 10.28
N HIS A 128 -2.18 -10.94 10.37
CA HIS A 128 -2.06 -11.84 9.22
C HIS A 128 -3.09 -12.95 9.22
N ALA A 129 -4.17 -12.77 9.98
CA ALA A 129 -5.14 -13.82 10.22
C ALA A 129 -5.86 -14.26 8.96
N GLY A 130 -5.80 -15.54 8.65
CA GLY A 130 -6.67 -16.18 7.70
C GLY A 130 -6.26 -16.20 6.24
N HIS A 131 -5.17 -15.53 5.87
CA HIS A 131 -4.76 -15.48 4.45
C HIS A 131 -3.29 -15.83 4.27
N PRO A 132 -2.98 -16.97 3.61
CA PRO A 132 -1.58 -17.31 3.31
C PRO A 132 -0.87 -16.21 2.51
N GLU A 133 -1.61 -15.50 1.65
CA GLU A 133 -1.06 -14.42 0.84
C GLU A 133 -0.59 -13.24 1.69
N ASN A 134 -1.26 -12.97 2.81
CA ASN A 134 -0.80 -11.92 3.73
C ASN A 134 0.51 -12.31 4.40
N GLU A 135 0.69 -13.59 4.71
CA GLU A 135 1.95 -14.10 5.26
C GLU A 135 3.08 -13.98 4.23
N ARG A 136 2.79 -14.22 2.96
CA ARG A 136 3.76 -14.06 1.88
C ARG A 136 4.16 -12.58 1.75
N ALA A 137 3.20 -11.68 1.79
CA ALA A 137 3.48 -10.24 1.73
C ALA A 137 4.34 -9.82 2.92
N ASP A 138 4.05 -10.32 4.12
CA ASP A 138 4.84 -10.05 5.32
C ASP A 138 6.28 -10.53 5.14
N LYS A 139 6.46 -11.75 4.64
CA LYS A 139 7.80 -12.28 4.42
C LYS A 139 8.57 -11.45 3.39
N LEU A 140 7.92 -11.08 2.29
CA LEU A 140 8.55 -10.23 1.28
C LEU A 140 8.99 -8.90 1.90
N ALA A 141 8.14 -8.27 2.71
CA ALA A 141 8.45 -7.01 3.35
C ALA A 141 9.61 -7.16 4.34
N SER A 142 9.59 -8.20 5.17
CA SER A 142 10.64 -8.45 6.15
C SER A 142 11.98 -8.72 5.48
N ASP A 143 12.00 -9.55 4.45
CA ASP A 143 13.22 -9.86 3.71
C ASP A 143 13.79 -8.60 3.04
N ALA A 144 12.92 -7.78 2.46
CA ALA A 144 13.34 -6.52 1.83
C ALA A 144 13.91 -5.54 2.85
N ALA A 145 13.32 -5.47 4.05
CA ALA A 145 13.81 -4.61 5.12
C ALA A 145 15.20 -5.06 5.57
N MET A 146 15.42 -6.36 5.70
CA MET A 146 16.74 -6.89 6.05
C MET A 146 17.78 -6.58 4.98
N ALA A 147 17.41 -6.74 3.71
CA ALA A 147 18.31 -6.42 2.60
C ALA A 147 18.65 -4.93 2.57
N ALA A 148 17.70 -4.05 2.83
CA ALA A 148 17.94 -2.61 2.89
C ALA A 148 18.93 -2.25 4.00
N GLY A 149 18.83 -2.95 5.14
CA GLY A 149 19.74 -2.72 6.28
C GLY A 149 21.16 -3.17 6.04
N ARG A 150 21.38 -4.00 5.02
CA ARG A 150 22.73 -4.50 4.69
C ARG A 150 23.43 -3.69 3.61
N SER A 151 22.73 -2.73 3.05
CA SER A 151 23.28 -1.90 1.96
C SER A 151 24.20 -0.81 2.45
#